data_6a6794ea50a3c5fe81d9a68c551d3733
#
_entry.id   6a6794ea50a3c5fe81d9a68c551d3733
#
_cell.length_a   1.000
_cell.length_b   1.000
_cell.length_c   1.000
_cell.angle_alpha   90.00
_cell.angle_beta   90.00
_cell.angle_gamma   90.00
#
_symmetry.space_group_name_H-M   'P 1'
#
loop_
_entity.id
_entity.type
_entity.pdbx_description
1 polymer ?
#
loop_
_entity_poly.entity_id
_entity_poly.type
_entity_poly.pdbx_seq_one_letter_code
_entity_poly.pdbx_strand_id
1 'polypeptide(L)'
;HGIGIRLAGLTYNRKNYIGDGQYERNDGGLSDFGVAVVQRMNDLGMAIDLSHASFKTAMDAIHFSRTPVAFSHNAAFTLRPVPRCRIDEELTACAQTGGLIAITAVPNSLSDDPKQDIECVLDHYDYMVRLVGIDHVGIGTDTSVGDHVAFHRVVLGRTPEQLPAPYLNGLESPADGKNIVRGLIRRGYSDTDISKIAGGNALAFFRRVMS
;
A
#
# COMPACT_ATOMS: atom_id res chain seq x y z
N HIS A 1 -4.09 18.50 -8.28
CA HIS A 1 -3.36 19.30 -7.30
C HIS A 1 -4.20 20.52 -6.87
N GLY A 2 -4.73 21.32 -7.80
CA GLY A 2 -5.49 22.54 -7.49
C GLY A 2 -6.69 22.38 -6.54
N ILE A 3 -7.28 21.20 -6.46
CA ILE A 3 -8.40 20.87 -5.55
C ILE A 3 -7.95 20.19 -4.24
N GLY A 4 -6.65 20.24 -3.93
CA GLY A 4 -6.11 19.74 -2.67
C GLY A 4 -5.61 18.29 -2.69
N ILE A 5 -5.70 17.55 -3.80
CA ILE A 5 -5.15 16.18 -3.89
C ILE A 5 -3.63 16.25 -3.85
N ARG A 6 -2.99 15.41 -3.02
CA ARG A 6 -1.54 15.34 -2.81
C ARG A 6 -0.95 13.95 -3.00
N LEU A 7 -1.76 12.92 -3.13
CA LEU A 7 -1.37 11.54 -3.43
C LEU A 7 -2.30 10.99 -4.51
N ALA A 8 -1.77 10.32 -5.51
CA ALA A 8 -2.57 9.66 -6.53
C ALA A 8 -1.89 8.37 -7.02
N GLY A 9 -2.69 7.32 -7.23
CA GLY A 9 -2.26 6.08 -7.86
C GLY A 9 -2.17 6.23 -9.38
N LEU A 10 -1.18 5.59 -9.98
CA LEU A 10 -0.98 5.61 -11.44
C LEU A 10 -1.98 4.71 -12.17
N THR A 11 -2.22 3.54 -11.60
CA THR A 11 -3.13 2.53 -12.15
C THR A 11 -3.99 1.95 -11.03
N TYR A 12 -5.07 1.27 -11.42
CA TYR A 12 -5.78 0.35 -10.55
C TYR A 12 -5.44 -1.10 -10.96
N ASN A 13 -6.38 -1.99 -11.04
CA ASN A 13 -6.13 -3.41 -11.28
C ASN A 13 -5.74 -3.75 -12.73
N ARG A 14 -6.13 -2.92 -13.69
CA ARG A 14 -5.96 -3.15 -15.12
C ARG A 14 -5.25 -1.98 -15.78
N LYS A 15 -4.86 -2.20 -17.05
CA LYS A 15 -4.25 -1.20 -17.91
C LYS A 15 -5.11 0.05 -18.06
N ASN A 16 -4.44 1.21 -18.03
CA ASN A 16 -4.98 2.50 -18.46
C ASN A 16 -3.97 3.20 -19.39
N TYR A 17 -4.17 4.49 -19.69
CA TYR A 17 -3.25 5.25 -20.54
C TYR A 17 -1.88 5.51 -19.91
N ILE A 18 -1.75 5.41 -18.58
CA ILE A 18 -0.50 5.65 -17.84
C ILE A 18 0.39 4.40 -17.87
N GLY A 19 -0.19 3.23 -17.61
CA GLY A 19 0.57 1.99 -17.51
C GLY A 19 -0.31 0.79 -17.17
N ASP A 20 0.32 -0.30 -16.82
CA ASP A 20 -0.33 -1.55 -16.51
C ASP A 20 -0.59 -1.70 -15.01
N GLY A 21 -1.76 -2.25 -14.67
CA GLY A 21 -2.14 -2.62 -13.32
C GLY A 21 -1.71 -4.06 -12.99
N GLN A 22 -1.72 -4.38 -11.70
CA GLN A 22 -1.20 -5.64 -11.13
C GLN A 22 -1.82 -6.93 -11.68
N TYR A 23 -3.01 -6.88 -12.29
CA TYR A 23 -3.70 -8.03 -12.88
C TYR A 23 -3.68 -8.03 -14.41
N GLU A 24 -2.85 -7.17 -15.02
CA GLU A 24 -2.70 -7.20 -16.47
C GLU A 24 -1.87 -8.43 -16.90
N ARG A 25 -2.32 -9.10 -17.97
CA ARG A 25 -1.66 -10.32 -18.44
C ARG A 25 -0.24 -10.06 -18.97
N ASN A 26 -0.10 -9.01 -19.76
CA ASN A 26 1.15 -8.61 -20.37
C ASN A 26 1.58 -7.28 -19.78
N ASP A 27 2.51 -7.34 -18.86
CA ASP A 27 3.04 -6.16 -18.20
C ASP A 27 4.03 -5.43 -19.13
N GLY A 28 3.58 -4.30 -19.66
CA GLY A 28 4.39 -3.41 -20.51
C GLY A 28 5.03 -2.25 -19.75
N GLY A 29 4.70 -2.06 -18.45
CA GLY A 29 5.19 -0.94 -17.67
C GLY A 29 4.47 0.38 -17.95
N LEU A 30 5.17 1.50 -17.72
CA LEU A 30 4.66 2.83 -18.07
C LEU A 30 4.62 3.06 -19.58
N SER A 31 3.60 3.76 -20.04
CA SER A 31 3.63 4.37 -21.38
C SER A 31 4.46 5.66 -21.37
N ASP A 32 4.75 6.21 -22.56
CA ASP A 32 5.38 7.55 -22.67
C ASP A 32 4.53 8.62 -21.97
N PHE A 33 3.20 8.52 -22.07
CA PHE A 33 2.29 9.38 -21.32
C PHE A 33 2.43 9.17 -19.82
N GLY A 34 2.59 7.92 -19.37
CA GLY A 34 2.81 7.57 -17.95
C GLY A 34 4.08 8.19 -17.40
N VAL A 35 5.18 8.15 -18.17
CA VAL A 35 6.42 8.84 -17.79
C VAL A 35 6.20 10.34 -17.64
N ALA A 36 5.51 10.97 -18.59
CA ALA A 36 5.16 12.40 -18.48
C ALA A 36 4.28 12.72 -17.27
N VAL A 37 3.34 11.81 -16.90
CA VAL A 37 2.51 11.94 -15.69
C VAL A 37 3.38 11.88 -14.43
N VAL A 38 4.31 10.91 -14.32
CA VAL A 38 5.25 10.80 -13.19
C VAL A 38 6.05 12.09 -13.02
N GLN A 39 6.64 12.59 -14.12
CA GLN A 39 7.41 13.85 -14.11
C GLN A 39 6.54 15.03 -13.69
N ARG A 40 5.30 15.11 -14.19
CA ARG A 40 4.37 16.19 -13.83
C ARG A 40 3.94 16.12 -12.36
N MET A 41 3.75 14.92 -11.82
CA MET A 41 3.46 14.74 -10.39
C MET A 41 4.62 15.24 -9.53
N ASN A 42 5.87 14.93 -9.91
CA ASN A 42 7.05 15.47 -9.23
C ASN A 42 7.09 17.01 -9.27
N ASP A 43 6.84 17.64 -10.43
CA ASP A 43 6.81 19.10 -10.57
C ASP A 43 5.76 19.78 -9.69
N LEU A 44 4.68 19.06 -9.40
CA LEU A 44 3.57 19.55 -8.58
C LEU A 44 3.73 19.25 -7.08
N GLY A 45 4.76 18.51 -6.68
CA GLY A 45 4.87 18.01 -5.30
C GLY A 45 3.72 17.05 -4.95
N MET A 46 3.30 16.21 -5.90
CA MET A 46 2.29 15.18 -5.69
C MET A 46 2.96 13.83 -5.47
N ALA A 47 2.61 13.16 -4.38
CA ALA A 47 3.08 11.82 -4.08
C ALA A 47 2.50 10.80 -5.08
N ILE A 48 3.35 9.87 -5.52
CA ILE A 48 3.00 8.79 -6.45
C ILE A 48 2.73 7.55 -5.63
N ASP A 49 1.52 6.98 -5.77
CA ASP A 49 1.16 5.71 -5.16
C ASP A 49 1.22 4.57 -6.19
N LEU A 50 1.94 3.52 -5.83
CA LEU A 50 2.21 2.35 -6.67
C LEU A 50 1.42 1.11 -6.23
N SER A 51 0.48 1.24 -5.30
CA SER A 51 -0.18 0.10 -4.64
C SER A 51 -0.88 -0.87 -5.57
N HIS A 52 -1.41 -0.43 -6.70
CA HIS A 52 -2.05 -1.26 -7.70
C HIS A 52 -1.26 -1.38 -9.02
N ALA A 53 -0.09 -0.78 -9.09
CA ALA A 53 0.73 -0.86 -10.30
C ALA A 53 1.19 -2.31 -10.57
N SER A 54 1.42 -2.65 -11.83
CA SER A 54 2.15 -3.87 -12.17
C SER A 54 3.62 -3.75 -11.75
N PHE A 55 4.35 -4.87 -11.76
CA PHE A 55 5.78 -4.86 -11.42
C PHE A 55 6.57 -3.86 -12.27
N LYS A 56 6.43 -3.93 -13.60
CA LYS A 56 7.16 -3.02 -14.49
C LYS A 56 6.72 -1.57 -14.34
N THR A 57 5.41 -1.33 -14.20
CA THR A 57 4.90 0.03 -13.97
C THR A 57 5.46 0.62 -12.67
N ALA A 58 5.55 -0.17 -11.60
CA ALA A 58 6.12 0.27 -10.34
C ALA A 58 7.63 0.56 -10.46
N MET A 59 8.39 -0.34 -11.08
CA MET A 59 9.83 -0.16 -11.27
C MET A 59 10.16 1.00 -12.21
N ASP A 60 9.40 1.18 -13.29
CA ASP A 60 9.53 2.34 -14.19
C ASP A 60 9.23 3.65 -13.44
N ALA A 61 8.15 3.68 -12.63
CA ALA A 61 7.81 4.86 -11.86
C ALA A 61 8.90 5.20 -10.82
N ILE A 62 9.48 4.20 -10.16
CA ILE A 62 10.64 4.37 -9.26
C ILE A 62 11.83 4.94 -10.02
N HIS A 63 12.11 4.42 -11.23
CA HIS A 63 13.23 4.87 -12.06
C HIS A 63 13.08 6.31 -12.56
N PHE A 64 11.88 6.69 -13.02
CA PHE A 64 11.62 8.01 -13.60
C PHE A 64 11.25 9.08 -12.57
N SER A 65 10.91 8.70 -11.35
CA SER A 65 10.57 9.65 -10.28
C SER A 65 11.82 10.33 -9.71
N ARG A 66 11.76 11.65 -9.55
CA ARG A 66 12.78 12.44 -8.87
C ARG A 66 12.51 12.61 -7.38
N THR A 67 11.32 12.20 -6.94
CA THR A 67 10.89 12.29 -5.54
C THR A 67 10.57 10.89 -5.01
N PRO A 68 10.58 10.68 -3.69
CA PRO A 68 10.17 9.42 -3.09
C PRO A 68 8.77 8.99 -3.54
N VAL A 69 8.58 7.68 -3.72
CA VAL A 69 7.30 7.06 -4.09
C VAL A 69 6.71 6.29 -2.91
N ALA A 70 5.45 5.88 -3.00
CA ALA A 70 4.81 5.11 -1.94
C ALA A 70 4.08 3.87 -2.46
N PHE A 71 4.04 2.86 -1.62
CA PHE A 71 3.01 1.83 -1.60
C PHE A 71 2.06 2.17 -0.45
N SER A 72 0.94 2.82 -0.74
CA SER A 72 0.04 3.37 0.28
C SER A 72 -0.73 2.30 1.06
N HIS A 73 -0.90 1.09 0.50
CA HIS A 73 -1.60 -0.03 1.12
C HIS A 73 -1.19 -1.36 0.47
N ASN A 74 -0.14 -2.00 0.98
CA ASN A 74 0.39 -3.25 0.42
C ASN A 74 0.80 -4.27 1.50
N ALA A 75 1.12 -5.48 1.04
CA ALA A 75 1.62 -6.58 1.86
C ALA A 75 2.80 -7.27 1.15
N ALA A 76 3.58 -8.08 1.87
CA ALA A 76 4.73 -8.80 1.34
C ALA A 76 4.32 -10.06 0.58
N PHE A 77 4.78 -10.22 -0.65
CA PHE A 77 4.56 -11.41 -1.47
C PHE A 77 5.16 -12.67 -0.83
N THR A 78 6.29 -12.53 -0.17
CA THR A 78 6.96 -13.65 0.53
C THR A 78 6.08 -14.28 1.61
N LEU A 79 5.23 -13.50 2.29
CA LEU A 79 4.28 -14.02 3.27
C LEU A 79 2.95 -14.45 2.63
N ARG A 80 2.53 -13.76 1.56
CA ARG A 80 1.30 -14.04 0.83
C ARG A 80 1.54 -13.93 -0.67
N PRO A 81 1.79 -15.07 -1.39
CA PRO A 81 2.15 -15.04 -2.81
C PRO A 81 0.94 -14.84 -3.73
N VAL A 82 0.37 -13.65 -3.70
CA VAL A 82 -0.73 -13.23 -4.58
C VAL A 82 -0.35 -11.95 -5.33
N PRO A 83 -0.90 -11.70 -6.54
CA PRO A 83 -0.52 -10.54 -7.37
C PRO A 83 -0.71 -9.19 -6.68
N ARG A 84 -1.55 -9.12 -5.64
CA ARG A 84 -1.78 -7.88 -4.86
C ARG A 84 -0.62 -7.52 -3.96
N CYS A 85 0.21 -8.50 -3.59
CA CYS A 85 1.37 -8.30 -2.71
C CYS A 85 2.62 -7.94 -3.52
N ARG A 86 3.57 -7.28 -2.87
CA ARG A 86 4.80 -6.78 -3.49
C ARG A 86 5.97 -7.71 -3.18
N ILE A 87 6.78 -7.97 -4.20
CA ILE A 87 8.02 -8.72 -4.02
C ILE A 87 9.09 -7.83 -3.37
N ASP A 88 10.08 -8.47 -2.75
CA ASP A 88 11.13 -7.78 -1.99
C ASP A 88 11.91 -6.77 -2.83
N GLU A 89 12.08 -7.03 -4.13
CA GLU A 89 12.74 -6.12 -5.07
C GLU A 89 12.00 -4.77 -5.16
N GLU A 90 10.67 -4.78 -5.35
CA GLU A 90 9.85 -3.57 -5.40
C GLU A 90 9.89 -2.80 -4.08
N LEU A 91 9.77 -3.53 -2.96
CA LEU A 91 9.77 -2.95 -1.62
C LEU A 91 11.11 -2.28 -1.30
N THR A 92 12.21 -2.97 -1.62
CA THR A 92 13.56 -2.45 -1.41
C THR A 92 13.85 -1.25 -2.31
N ALA A 93 13.46 -1.32 -3.59
CA ALA A 93 13.60 -0.20 -4.52
C ALA A 93 12.80 1.04 -4.06
N CYS A 94 11.56 0.86 -3.59
CA CYS A 94 10.78 1.94 -3.02
C CYS A 94 11.47 2.58 -1.81
N ALA A 95 11.96 1.77 -0.86
CA ALA A 95 12.67 2.26 0.33
C ALA A 95 13.93 3.04 -0.03
N GLN A 96 14.68 2.60 -1.06
CA GLN A 96 15.89 3.29 -1.54
C GLN A 96 15.60 4.70 -2.10
N THR A 97 14.39 4.99 -2.56
CA THR A 97 14.00 6.37 -2.91
C THR A 97 13.74 7.25 -1.68
N GLY A 98 13.78 6.71 -0.48
CA GLY A 98 13.26 7.33 0.74
C GLY A 98 11.74 7.20 0.85
N GLY A 99 11.15 6.24 0.15
CA GLY A 99 9.72 6.02 0.02
C GLY A 99 9.04 5.46 1.26
N LEU A 100 7.72 5.32 1.16
CA LEU A 100 6.83 4.82 2.22
C LEU A 100 6.15 3.52 1.77
N ILE A 101 6.15 2.52 2.64
CA ILE A 101 5.46 1.25 2.46
C ILE A 101 4.46 1.09 3.61
N ALA A 102 3.19 1.34 3.32
CA ALA A 102 2.13 1.23 4.32
C ALA A 102 1.41 -0.12 4.20
N ILE A 103 1.23 -0.78 5.34
CA ILE A 103 0.73 -2.15 5.40
C ILE A 103 -0.80 -2.15 5.34
N THR A 104 -1.35 -2.94 4.42
CA THR A 104 -2.79 -3.13 4.25
C THR A 104 -3.41 -3.98 5.35
N ALA A 105 -4.73 -3.85 5.56
CA ALA A 105 -5.54 -4.74 6.38
C ALA A 105 -6.54 -5.57 5.53
N VAL A 106 -6.35 -5.62 4.22
CA VAL A 106 -7.22 -6.39 3.32
C VAL A 106 -6.93 -7.89 3.46
N PRO A 107 -7.89 -8.70 3.95
CA PRO A 107 -7.65 -10.08 4.37
C PRO A 107 -6.99 -10.97 3.33
N ASN A 108 -7.46 -10.96 2.08
CA ASN A 108 -6.94 -11.80 1.00
C ASN A 108 -5.50 -11.48 0.57
N SER A 109 -4.96 -10.35 1.04
CA SER A 109 -3.57 -9.92 0.80
C SER A 109 -2.63 -10.24 1.97
N LEU A 110 -3.14 -10.80 3.07
CA LEU A 110 -2.35 -11.00 4.29
C LEU A 110 -2.09 -12.48 4.56
N SER A 111 -3.10 -13.33 4.46
CA SER A 111 -2.99 -14.75 4.77
C SER A 111 -4.01 -15.57 3.99
N ASP A 112 -3.77 -16.87 3.87
CA ASP A 112 -4.78 -17.87 3.47
C ASP A 112 -5.33 -18.66 4.66
N ASP A 113 -4.91 -18.33 5.88
CA ASP A 113 -5.49 -18.88 7.09
C ASP A 113 -6.98 -18.46 7.19
N PRO A 114 -7.91 -19.39 7.38
CA PRO A 114 -9.31 -19.07 7.61
C PRO A 114 -9.54 -18.14 8.83
N LYS A 115 -8.68 -18.22 9.82
CA LYS A 115 -8.68 -17.32 10.98
C LYS A 115 -7.84 -16.08 10.66
N GLN A 116 -8.42 -15.12 9.95
CA GLN A 116 -7.75 -13.87 9.67
C GLN A 116 -8.00 -12.87 10.79
N ASP A 117 -6.97 -12.57 11.54
CA ASP A 117 -6.99 -11.60 12.63
C ASP A 117 -5.79 -10.63 12.53
N ILE A 118 -5.68 -9.74 13.48
CA ILE A 118 -4.65 -8.70 13.51
C ILE A 118 -3.22 -9.26 13.51
N GLU A 119 -2.99 -10.49 13.95
CA GLU A 119 -1.65 -11.08 13.96
C GLU A 119 -1.13 -11.26 12.54
N CYS A 120 -2.01 -11.57 11.57
CA CYS A 120 -1.61 -11.60 10.15
C CYS A 120 -1.03 -10.28 9.67
N VAL A 121 -1.60 -9.14 10.10
CA VAL A 121 -1.08 -7.81 9.77
C VAL A 121 0.26 -7.56 10.44
N LEU A 122 0.37 -7.93 11.71
CA LEU A 122 1.59 -7.72 12.50
C LEU A 122 2.77 -8.52 11.95
N ASP A 123 2.54 -9.71 11.37
CA ASP A 123 3.57 -10.49 10.70
C ASP A 123 4.15 -9.74 9.49
N HIS A 124 3.30 -9.03 8.74
CA HIS A 124 3.76 -8.17 7.65
C HIS A 124 4.53 -6.96 8.16
N TYR A 125 4.19 -6.37 9.31
CA TYR A 125 4.98 -5.30 9.94
C TYR A 125 6.39 -5.81 10.30
N ASP A 126 6.48 -6.96 10.98
CA ASP A 126 7.77 -7.54 11.36
C ASP A 126 8.63 -7.87 10.13
N TYR A 127 8.00 -8.39 9.07
CA TYR A 127 8.69 -8.69 7.82
C TYR A 127 9.22 -7.42 7.16
N MET A 128 8.35 -6.40 6.98
CA MET A 128 8.73 -5.14 6.32
C MET A 128 9.82 -4.41 7.07
N VAL A 129 9.73 -4.32 8.40
CA VAL A 129 10.75 -3.66 9.22
C VAL A 129 12.11 -4.36 9.07
N ARG A 130 12.13 -5.69 9.02
CA ARG A 130 13.38 -6.44 8.76
C ARG A 130 13.93 -6.22 7.35
N LEU A 131 13.06 -6.12 6.35
CA LEU A 131 13.47 -6.01 4.95
C LEU A 131 13.97 -4.60 4.59
N VAL A 132 13.21 -3.57 4.96
CA VAL A 132 13.43 -2.20 4.48
C VAL A 132 13.80 -1.21 5.58
N GLY A 133 13.75 -1.62 6.84
CA GLY A 133 13.99 -0.75 7.99
C GLY A 133 12.74 0.01 8.45
N ILE A 134 12.78 0.40 9.72
CA ILE A 134 11.65 1.04 10.43
C ILE A 134 11.20 2.37 9.83
N ASP A 135 12.11 3.11 9.18
CA ASP A 135 11.88 4.46 8.67
C ASP A 135 11.03 4.50 7.39
N HIS A 136 10.75 3.35 6.81
CA HIS A 136 9.99 3.21 5.56
C HIS A 136 8.61 2.59 5.76
N VAL A 137 8.25 2.15 6.96
CA VAL A 137 7.02 1.39 7.22
C VAL A 137 5.94 2.29 7.81
N GLY A 138 4.69 2.13 7.34
CA GLY A 138 3.55 2.92 7.80
C GLY A 138 2.24 2.13 7.88
N ILE A 139 1.17 2.81 8.29
CA ILE A 139 -0.19 2.26 8.36
C ILE A 139 -0.96 2.68 7.10
N GLY A 140 -1.51 1.69 6.37
CA GLY A 140 -2.31 1.91 5.17
C GLY A 140 -3.39 0.86 5.04
N THR A 141 -4.30 0.79 6.01
CA THR A 141 -5.24 -0.32 6.21
C THR A 141 -6.16 -0.61 5.04
N ASP A 142 -6.43 0.37 4.19
CA ASP A 142 -7.44 0.28 3.12
C ASP A 142 -8.85 -0.01 3.64
N THR A 143 -9.10 0.28 4.92
CA THR A 143 -10.43 0.20 5.52
C THR A 143 -11.23 1.47 5.24
N SER A 144 -12.51 1.32 4.92
CA SER A 144 -13.40 2.44 4.65
C SER A 144 -14.34 2.71 5.81
N VAL A 145 -14.80 3.95 5.92
CA VAL A 145 -15.93 4.27 6.82
C VAL A 145 -17.21 3.69 6.21
N GLY A 146 -17.95 2.90 6.99
CA GLY A 146 -19.13 2.18 6.54
C GLY A 146 -18.84 0.78 6.03
N ASP A 147 -19.86 0.12 5.48
CA ASP A 147 -19.74 -1.25 4.96
C ASP A 147 -19.23 -1.26 3.52
N HIS A 148 -17.89 -1.22 3.36
CA HIS A 148 -17.28 -1.26 2.03
C HIS A 148 -17.47 -2.63 1.35
N VAL A 149 -17.75 -3.68 2.10
CA VAL A 149 -18.03 -5.00 1.51
C VAL A 149 -19.40 -5.06 0.88
N ALA A 150 -20.41 -4.50 1.52
CA ALA A 150 -21.71 -4.32 0.88
C ALA A 150 -21.57 -3.53 -0.42
N PHE A 151 -20.77 -2.45 -0.41
CA PHE A 151 -20.44 -1.69 -1.61
C PHE A 151 -19.77 -2.54 -2.69
N HIS A 152 -18.73 -3.29 -2.35
CA HIS A 152 -18.04 -4.18 -3.30
C HIS A 152 -18.94 -5.29 -3.83
N ARG A 153 -19.82 -5.87 -3.00
CA ARG A 153 -20.82 -6.85 -3.46
C ARG A 153 -21.72 -6.26 -4.53
N VAL A 154 -22.22 -5.05 -4.31
CA VAL A 154 -23.07 -4.34 -5.29
C VAL A 154 -22.30 -4.06 -6.58
N VAL A 155 -21.11 -3.48 -6.49
CA VAL A 155 -20.29 -3.09 -7.66
C VAL A 155 -19.85 -4.31 -8.47
N LEU A 156 -19.53 -5.42 -7.80
CA LEU A 156 -19.03 -6.64 -8.44
C LEU A 156 -20.16 -7.64 -8.76
N GLY A 157 -21.41 -7.37 -8.40
CA GLY A 157 -22.53 -8.29 -8.56
C GLY A 157 -22.33 -9.60 -7.79
N ARG A 158 -21.75 -9.54 -6.58
CA ARG A 158 -21.43 -10.69 -5.75
C ARG A 158 -22.41 -10.85 -4.60
N THR A 159 -22.69 -12.11 -4.23
CA THR A 159 -23.46 -12.44 -3.03
C THR A 159 -22.56 -12.50 -1.78
N PRO A 160 -23.14 -12.51 -0.55
CA PRO A 160 -22.38 -12.72 0.67
C PRO A 160 -21.54 -14.01 0.66
N GLU A 161 -22.05 -15.07 0.06
CA GLU A 161 -21.36 -16.36 -0.04
C GLU A 161 -20.17 -16.31 -1.01
N GLN A 162 -20.26 -15.46 -2.04
CA GLN A 162 -19.20 -15.27 -3.04
C GLN A 162 -18.12 -14.31 -2.58
N LEU A 163 -18.40 -13.48 -1.57
CA LEU A 163 -17.46 -12.55 -0.93
C LEU A 163 -17.65 -12.63 0.59
N PRO A 164 -17.22 -13.74 1.24
CA PRO A 164 -17.60 -14.04 2.62
C PRO A 164 -16.79 -13.30 3.68
N ALA A 165 -15.51 -13.06 3.46
CA ALA A 165 -14.61 -12.56 4.50
C ALA A 165 -14.33 -11.07 4.29
N PRO A 166 -15.18 -10.20 4.81
CA PRO A 166 -15.12 -8.79 4.50
C PRO A 166 -14.03 -8.05 5.27
N TYR A 167 -13.79 -8.43 6.50
CA TYR A 167 -12.95 -7.67 7.41
C TYR A 167 -11.99 -8.58 8.16
N LEU A 168 -10.85 -8.03 8.51
CA LEU A 168 -9.90 -8.65 9.42
C LEU A 168 -10.40 -8.50 10.85
N ASN A 169 -10.41 -9.59 11.62
CA ASN A 169 -10.83 -9.53 13.01
C ASN A 169 -9.90 -8.60 13.83
N GLY A 170 -10.48 -7.57 14.40
CA GLY A 170 -9.78 -6.52 15.14
C GLY A 170 -9.35 -5.31 14.30
N LEU A 171 -9.72 -5.27 13.00
CA LEU A 171 -9.52 -4.13 12.09
C LEU A 171 -10.74 -3.96 11.15
N GLU A 172 -11.93 -4.08 11.69
CA GLU A 172 -13.17 -4.01 10.94
C GLU A 172 -13.50 -2.59 10.46
N SER A 173 -12.91 -1.59 11.10
CA SER A 173 -13.12 -0.18 10.77
C SER A 173 -11.86 0.64 10.92
N PRO A 174 -11.79 1.85 10.34
CA PRO A 174 -10.66 2.77 10.56
C PRO A 174 -10.44 3.13 12.05
N ALA A 175 -11.49 3.10 12.87
CA ALA A 175 -11.40 3.34 14.31
C ALA A 175 -10.58 2.26 15.06
N ASP A 176 -10.44 1.08 14.46
CA ASP A 176 -9.70 -0.05 15.02
C ASP A 176 -8.20 0.01 14.71
N GLY A 177 -7.74 0.96 13.92
CA GLY A 177 -6.32 1.18 13.64
C GLY A 177 -5.43 1.28 14.88
N LYS A 178 -5.99 1.74 16.02
CA LYS A 178 -5.35 1.69 17.35
C LYS A 178 -4.92 0.28 17.78
N ASN A 179 -5.54 -0.77 17.25
CA ASN A 179 -5.20 -2.15 17.59
C ASN A 179 -3.87 -2.56 16.92
N ILE A 180 -3.48 -1.96 15.81
CA ILE A 180 -2.13 -2.12 15.23
C ILE A 180 -1.10 -1.62 16.24
N VAL A 181 -1.27 -0.42 16.78
CA VAL A 181 -0.37 0.15 17.79
C VAL A 181 -0.27 -0.77 19.02
N ARG A 182 -1.40 -1.26 19.53
CA ARG A 182 -1.43 -2.22 20.65
C ARG A 182 -0.70 -3.52 20.31
N GLY A 183 -0.83 -3.99 19.08
CA GLY A 183 -0.13 -5.17 18.56
C GLY A 183 1.38 -4.97 18.51
N LEU A 184 1.84 -3.84 18.00
CA LEU A 184 3.26 -3.49 17.95
C LEU A 184 3.87 -3.40 19.37
N ILE A 185 3.14 -2.83 20.35
CA ILE A 185 3.55 -2.83 21.77
C ILE A 185 3.76 -4.27 22.26
N ARG A 186 2.79 -5.17 22.02
CA ARG A 186 2.92 -6.59 22.44
C ARG A 186 4.10 -7.30 21.79
N ARG A 187 4.49 -6.90 20.55
CA ARG A 187 5.64 -7.45 19.84
C ARG A 187 6.98 -6.81 20.23
N GLY A 188 6.95 -5.86 21.19
CA GLY A 188 8.16 -5.27 21.77
C GLY A 188 8.78 -4.13 20.96
N TYR A 189 8.02 -3.51 20.05
CA TYR A 189 8.47 -2.29 19.38
C TYR A 189 8.63 -1.16 20.38
N SER A 190 9.68 -0.35 20.23
CA SER A 190 9.88 0.83 21.07
C SER A 190 8.84 1.92 20.79
N ASP A 191 8.59 2.81 21.76
CA ASP A 191 7.70 3.96 21.56
C ASP A 191 8.14 4.83 20.37
N THR A 192 9.44 4.94 20.16
CA THR A 192 10.01 5.66 19.01
C THR A 192 9.63 4.99 17.68
N ASP A 193 9.78 3.66 17.59
CA ASP A 193 9.44 2.90 16.38
C ASP A 193 7.93 2.92 16.10
N ILE A 194 7.13 2.78 17.15
CA ILE A 194 5.67 2.88 17.06
C ILE A 194 5.26 4.27 16.57
N SER A 195 5.87 5.33 17.09
CA SER A 195 5.61 6.71 16.63
C SER A 195 5.93 6.91 15.16
N LYS A 196 7.02 6.29 14.66
CA LYS A 196 7.38 6.29 13.24
C LYS A 196 6.31 5.60 12.39
N ILE A 197 5.95 4.36 12.73
CA ILE A 197 4.95 3.57 12.00
C ILE A 197 3.57 4.24 12.06
N ALA A 198 3.16 4.78 13.21
CA ALA A 198 1.83 5.35 13.44
C ALA A 198 1.56 6.65 12.67
N GLY A 199 2.58 7.25 12.03
CA GLY A 199 2.39 8.43 11.20
C GLY A 199 3.64 9.26 10.98
N GLY A 200 4.67 9.12 11.81
CA GLY A 200 5.92 9.87 11.67
C GLY A 200 6.57 9.69 10.30
N ASN A 201 6.63 8.46 9.81
CA ASN A 201 7.19 8.15 8.49
C ASN A 201 6.35 8.72 7.35
N ALA A 202 5.03 8.62 7.43
CA ALA A 202 4.13 9.21 6.44
C ALA A 202 4.28 10.73 6.38
N LEU A 203 4.35 11.40 7.54
CA LEU A 203 4.57 12.83 7.62
C LEU A 203 5.93 13.23 7.03
N ALA A 204 6.99 12.48 7.33
CA ALA A 204 8.33 12.71 6.78
C ALA A 204 8.36 12.51 5.26
N PHE A 205 7.70 11.48 4.75
CA PHE A 205 7.53 11.20 3.33
C PHE A 205 6.83 12.37 2.62
N PHE A 206 5.66 12.80 3.08
CA PHE A 206 4.93 13.90 2.46
C PHE A 206 5.72 15.23 2.50
N ARG A 207 6.44 15.52 3.57
CA ARG A 207 7.30 16.72 3.64
C ARG A 207 8.37 16.70 2.55
N ARG A 208 8.98 15.54 2.27
CA ARG A 208 10.01 15.42 1.21
C ARG A 208 9.42 15.55 -0.20
N VAL A 209 8.21 15.05 -0.43
CA VAL A 209 7.56 15.10 -1.74
C VAL A 209 7.00 16.48 -2.05
N MET A 210 6.48 17.18 -1.04
CA MET A 210 5.80 18.47 -1.20
C MET A 210 6.73 19.68 -1.01
N SER A 211 8.05 19.46 -0.73
CA SER A 211 9.05 20.51 -0.55
C SER A 211 9.44 21.20 -1.85
#